data_85a6f68bf908cbcae9d1adaf7a2fe9ad
#
_entry.id   85a6f68bf908cbcae9d1adaf7a2fe9ad
#
_cell.length_a   1.000
_cell.length_b   1.000
_cell.length_c   1.000
_cell.angle_alpha   90.00
_cell.angle_beta   90.00
_cell.angle_gamma   90.00
#
_symmetry.space_group_name_H-M   'P 1'
#
loop_
_entity.id
_entity.type
_entity.pdbx_description
1 polymer ?
#
loop_
_entity_poly.entity_id
_entity_poly.type
_entity_poly.pdbx_seq_one_letter_code
_entity_poly.pdbx_strand_id
1 'polypeptide(L)'
;MKTSLYIHIPFCRSKCTYCDFFSISADGDVPDSYIDALCAEISWRMAEFGADGWSTVYAGGGTPSLLSEKQLRRLFNFIRSLGGTAAECTVELNPDDVTSSLLECLSECGVNRISVGIQAMEQSVLSAVKRRSSLQTVYAALECIRRVWKGVFSADIICALPGQSESGFFNGLEKLLSYEPAHISMYSLTIEDGTPLGNAVREGAVCYDFDAADAMWISGRDFLESRGYRQYEVSNFYSIKNGSPCAHNLTYWKLQNYIGAGSGAAGSLYGRKSFRYTNTHDIAEYIRFWNSFDGKKSAVQAVVPQSVESIEKNTEQFEFFMMGFRTADGICAEEYSGRFGDEIPERILRVFDRWQKKNLLRKYQKDGQNWYALTGNGLLFLNPFLEEIM
;
A
#
# COMPACT_ATOMS: atom_id res chain seq x y z
N MET A 1 17.43 10.86 11.64
CA MET A 1 17.25 10.00 10.43
C MET A 1 15.82 10.15 9.93
N LYS A 2 15.61 10.43 8.63
CA LYS A 2 14.24 10.45 8.06
C LYS A 2 13.65 9.04 8.02
N THR A 3 12.35 8.91 8.33
CA THR A 3 11.61 7.66 8.29
C THR A 3 10.29 7.84 7.55
N SER A 4 9.68 6.75 7.09
CA SER A 4 8.35 6.77 6.47
C SER A 4 7.27 6.65 7.55
N LEU A 5 6.12 7.31 7.33
CA LEU A 5 4.96 7.26 8.22
C LEU A 5 3.75 6.71 7.47
N TYR A 6 3.19 5.61 7.96
CA TYR A 6 1.88 5.09 7.59
C TYR A 6 0.85 5.46 8.65
N ILE A 7 -0.29 5.99 8.24
CA ILE A 7 -1.39 6.38 9.11
C ILE A 7 -2.61 5.54 8.72
N HIS A 8 -3.07 4.73 9.65
CA HIS A 8 -4.26 3.91 9.45
C HIS A 8 -5.51 4.63 9.93
N ILE A 9 -6.48 4.81 9.04
CA ILE A 9 -7.80 5.37 9.34
C ILE A 9 -8.83 4.25 9.18
N PRO A 10 -9.19 3.52 10.26
CA PRO A 10 -9.97 2.28 10.17
C PRO A 10 -11.47 2.49 10.02
N PHE A 11 -11.90 3.56 9.39
CA PHE A 11 -13.31 3.90 9.25
C PHE A 11 -13.75 3.85 7.79
N CYS A 12 -14.89 3.20 7.52
CA CYS A 12 -15.54 3.17 6.22
C CYS A 12 -17.03 3.49 6.37
N ARG A 13 -17.65 4.15 5.39
CA ARG A 13 -19.13 4.28 5.38
C ARG A 13 -19.83 2.94 5.16
N SER A 14 -19.21 2.05 4.38
CA SER A 14 -19.66 0.68 4.16
C SER A 14 -18.48 -0.20 3.80
N LYS A 15 -18.52 -1.47 4.17
CA LYS A 15 -17.46 -2.45 3.85
C LYS A 15 -17.82 -3.20 2.57
N CYS A 16 -16.93 -3.21 1.59
CA CYS A 16 -17.07 -3.99 0.36
C CYS A 16 -17.00 -5.49 0.66
N THR A 17 -17.65 -6.32 -0.16
CA THR A 17 -17.75 -7.77 0.11
C THR A 17 -16.42 -8.52 0.04
N TYR A 18 -15.43 -7.98 -0.68
CA TYR A 18 -14.10 -8.59 -0.85
C TYR A 18 -13.06 -8.03 0.11
N CYS A 19 -13.35 -6.94 0.85
CA CYS A 19 -12.33 -6.20 1.58
C CYS A 19 -11.93 -6.92 2.87
N ASP A 20 -10.64 -7.25 2.98
CA ASP A 20 -10.00 -7.84 4.15
C ASP A 20 -9.35 -6.82 5.08
N PHE A 21 -9.13 -5.59 4.62
CA PHE A 21 -8.49 -4.58 5.44
C PHE A 21 -9.22 -4.33 6.76
N PHE A 22 -8.43 -4.17 7.82
CA PHE A 22 -8.99 -3.81 9.11
C PHE A 22 -9.72 -2.47 9.00
N SER A 23 -11.03 -2.52 9.14
CA SER A 23 -11.90 -1.35 9.13
C SER A 23 -13.24 -1.67 9.76
N ILE A 24 -13.88 -0.65 10.32
CA ILE A 24 -15.24 -0.71 10.84
C ILE A 24 -16.17 0.17 10.03
N SER A 25 -17.44 -0.22 9.91
CA SER A 25 -18.47 0.67 9.40
C SER A 25 -18.74 1.80 10.40
N ALA A 26 -18.67 3.04 9.93
CA ALA A 26 -18.94 4.22 10.72
C ALA A 26 -20.16 4.94 10.14
N ASP A 27 -21.29 4.93 10.89
CA ASP A 27 -22.52 5.66 10.50
C ASP A 27 -22.42 7.17 10.77
N GLY A 28 -21.33 7.61 11.42
CA GLY A 28 -21.07 8.99 11.80
C GLY A 28 -19.70 9.50 11.35
N ASP A 29 -19.35 10.66 11.86
CA ASP A 29 -18.04 11.26 11.63
C ASP A 29 -16.96 10.55 12.44
N VAL A 30 -15.71 10.57 11.93
CA VAL A 30 -14.55 10.08 12.68
C VAL A 30 -14.39 10.94 13.93
N PRO A 31 -14.28 10.35 15.15
CA PRO A 31 -14.19 11.11 16.38
C PRO A 31 -12.87 11.90 16.46
N ASP A 32 -12.94 13.15 16.92
CA ASP A 32 -11.75 14.00 17.11
C ASP A 32 -10.75 13.36 18.08
N SER A 33 -11.24 12.58 19.04
CA SER A 33 -10.39 11.80 19.98
C SER A 33 -9.49 10.76 19.28
N TYR A 34 -9.87 10.28 18.10
CA TYR A 34 -9.01 9.41 17.30
C TYR A 34 -7.83 10.19 16.70
N ILE A 35 -8.08 11.43 16.25
CA ILE A 35 -7.02 12.31 15.74
C ILE A 35 -6.07 12.72 16.87
N ASP A 36 -6.59 12.96 18.10
CA ASP A 36 -5.77 13.23 19.29
C ASP A 36 -4.84 12.04 19.57
N ALA A 37 -5.38 10.83 19.56
CA ALA A 37 -4.64 9.60 19.77
C ALA A 37 -3.54 9.39 18.71
N LEU A 38 -3.85 9.63 17.43
CA LEU A 38 -2.87 9.57 16.34
C LEU A 38 -1.73 10.56 16.56
N CYS A 39 -2.03 11.80 16.91
CA CYS A 39 -1.00 12.81 17.15
C CYS A 39 -0.08 12.42 18.33
N ALA A 40 -0.65 11.87 19.40
CA ALA A 40 0.12 11.40 20.55
C ALA A 40 1.04 10.23 20.17
N GLU A 41 0.51 9.23 19.46
CA GLU A 41 1.30 8.08 18.99
C GLU A 41 2.41 8.50 18.04
N ILE A 42 2.11 9.29 17.00
CA ILE A 42 3.11 9.73 16.02
C ILE A 42 4.27 10.45 16.71
N SER A 43 3.98 11.33 17.66
CA SER A 43 5.02 12.04 18.44
C SER A 43 5.90 11.07 19.23
N TRP A 44 5.29 10.12 19.91
CA TRP A 44 6.00 9.12 20.70
C TRP A 44 6.83 8.18 19.83
N ARG A 45 6.25 7.66 18.73
CA ARG A 45 6.94 6.77 17.80
C ARG A 45 8.13 7.46 17.13
N MET A 46 7.98 8.71 16.76
CA MET A 46 9.06 9.48 16.15
C MET A 46 10.29 9.54 17.09
N ALA A 47 10.06 9.73 18.39
CA ALA A 47 11.12 9.70 19.40
C ALA A 47 11.69 8.29 19.60
N GLU A 48 10.83 7.25 19.67
CA GLU A 48 11.23 5.84 19.81
C GLU A 48 12.12 5.38 18.64
N PHE A 49 11.80 5.79 17.41
CA PHE A 49 12.57 5.47 16.22
C PHE A 49 13.81 6.38 16.03
N GLY A 50 14.00 7.40 16.87
CA GLY A 50 15.06 8.39 16.69
C GLY A 50 14.94 9.13 15.36
N ALA A 51 13.71 9.30 14.87
CA ALA A 51 13.46 10.00 13.61
C ALA A 51 13.46 11.52 13.84
N ASP A 52 13.97 12.27 12.84
CA ASP A 52 14.05 13.73 12.84
C ASP A 52 13.35 14.35 11.61
N GLY A 53 12.70 13.51 10.80
CA GLY A 53 11.97 13.95 9.62
C GLY A 53 11.25 12.82 8.90
N TRP A 54 10.45 13.20 7.91
CA TRP A 54 9.68 12.26 7.09
C TRP A 54 10.29 12.05 5.72
N SER A 55 10.48 10.79 5.33
CA SER A 55 10.79 10.40 3.94
C SER A 55 9.52 10.43 3.12
N THR A 56 8.50 9.71 3.60
CA THR A 56 7.16 9.66 3.02
C THR A 56 6.11 9.70 4.12
N VAL A 57 4.91 10.18 3.79
CA VAL A 57 3.71 10.09 4.63
C VAL A 57 2.60 9.48 3.81
N TYR A 58 1.91 8.48 4.36
CA TYR A 58 0.82 7.80 3.67
C TYR A 58 -0.36 7.59 4.64
N ALA A 59 -1.51 8.13 4.31
CA ALA A 59 -2.75 7.89 5.04
C ALA A 59 -3.65 6.95 4.23
N GLY A 60 -3.95 5.78 4.80
CA GLY A 60 -4.69 4.70 4.17
C GLY A 60 -5.54 3.89 5.14
N GLY A 61 -5.95 2.71 4.69
CA GLY A 61 -6.63 1.70 5.50
C GLY A 61 -8.11 1.53 5.17
N GLY A 62 -9.00 2.10 5.96
CA GLY A 62 -10.44 2.13 5.65
C GLY A 62 -10.72 3.21 4.60
N THR A 63 -10.95 4.43 5.03
CA THR A 63 -11.26 5.54 4.12
C THR A 63 -10.79 6.87 4.73
N PRO A 64 -9.54 7.29 4.51
CA PRO A 64 -9.03 8.55 5.05
C PRO A 64 -9.79 9.80 4.59
N SER A 65 -10.42 9.74 3.41
CA SER A 65 -11.28 10.82 2.90
C SER A 65 -12.57 11.07 3.70
N LEU A 66 -12.86 10.24 4.71
CA LEU A 66 -13.95 10.49 5.67
C LEU A 66 -13.59 11.53 6.73
N LEU A 67 -12.30 11.84 6.90
CA LEU A 67 -11.88 12.90 7.79
C LEU A 67 -12.41 14.24 7.30
N SER A 68 -12.99 15.03 8.20
CA SER A 68 -13.35 16.39 7.87
C SER A 68 -12.13 17.23 7.50
N GLU A 69 -12.30 18.29 6.72
CA GLU A 69 -11.19 19.18 6.35
C GLU A 69 -10.49 19.76 7.60
N LYS A 70 -11.22 20.02 8.67
CA LYS A 70 -10.65 20.46 9.96
C LYS A 70 -9.71 19.40 10.54
N GLN A 71 -10.11 18.12 10.51
CA GLN A 71 -9.29 17.00 11.00
C GLN A 71 -8.09 16.77 10.11
N LEU A 72 -8.24 16.82 8.78
CA LEU A 72 -7.12 16.71 7.82
C LEU A 72 -6.09 17.83 8.07
N ARG A 73 -6.53 19.10 8.15
CA ARG A 73 -5.64 20.24 8.45
C ARG A 73 -4.92 20.06 9.78
N ARG A 74 -5.62 19.62 10.81
CA ARG A 74 -5.06 19.39 12.14
C ARG A 74 -3.97 18.30 12.10
N LEU A 75 -4.28 17.13 11.53
CA LEU A 75 -3.38 15.98 11.47
C LEU A 75 -2.13 16.28 10.63
N PHE A 76 -2.29 16.73 9.39
CA PHE A 76 -1.16 16.99 8.50
C PHE A 76 -0.30 18.18 8.93
N ASN A 77 -0.89 19.25 9.51
CA ASN A 77 -0.13 20.34 10.09
C ASN A 77 0.70 19.87 11.28
N PHE A 78 0.13 19.01 12.14
CA PHE A 78 0.86 18.40 13.25
C PHE A 78 2.03 17.55 12.76
N ILE A 79 1.82 16.65 11.80
CA ILE A 79 2.87 15.81 11.20
C ILE A 79 3.99 16.68 10.62
N ARG A 80 3.63 17.72 9.89
CA ARG A 80 4.59 18.67 9.31
C ARG A 80 5.37 19.44 10.37
N SER A 81 4.74 19.78 11.49
CA SER A 81 5.42 20.48 12.60
C SER A 81 6.46 19.60 13.30
N LEU A 82 6.28 18.27 13.31
CA LEU A 82 7.21 17.33 13.92
C LEU A 82 8.43 17.04 13.02
N GLY A 83 8.20 16.74 11.74
CA GLY A 83 9.25 16.18 10.87
C GLY A 83 9.43 16.91 9.53
N GLY A 84 8.81 18.10 9.37
CA GLY A 84 8.86 18.85 8.11
C GLY A 84 8.01 18.24 6.99
N THR A 85 8.25 18.71 5.77
CA THR A 85 7.54 18.25 4.57
C THR A 85 8.17 16.96 4.05
N ALA A 86 7.37 15.92 3.84
CA ALA A 86 7.78 14.70 3.17
C ALA A 86 7.91 14.93 1.65
N ALA A 87 8.81 14.19 1.01
CA ALA A 87 8.95 14.22 -0.46
C ALA A 87 7.69 13.66 -1.15
N GLU A 88 7.09 12.63 -0.57
CA GLU A 88 5.81 12.05 -1.01
C GLU A 88 4.84 12.02 0.18
N CYS A 89 3.68 12.65 0.00
CA CYS A 89 2.59 12.64 0.96
C CYS A 89 1.31 12.18 0.26
N THR A 90 0.84 10.99 0.60
CA THR A 90 -0.28 10.31 -0.06
C THR A 90 -1.50 10.22 0.85
N VAL A 91 -2.68 10.38 0.27
CA VAL A 91 -3.98 10.09 0.93
C VAL A 91 -4.82 9.22 0.01
N GLU A 92 -5.40 8.15 0.58
CA GLU A 92 -6.38 7.31 -0.12
C GLU A 92 -7.78 7.96 -0.09
N LEU A 93 -8.46 7.92 -1.23
CA LEU A 93 -9.77 8.51 -1.42
C LEU A 93 -10.77 7.49 -1.98
N ASN A 94 -12.00 7.59 -1.53
CA ASN A 94 -13.14 7.01 -2.26
C ASN A 94 -13.68 8.02 -3.27
N PRO A 95 -14.14 7.58 -4.47
CA PRO A 95 -14.74 8.47 -5.46
C PRO A 95 -15.90 9.32 -4.91
N ASP A 96 -16.70 8.75 -3.99
CA ASP A 96 -17.84 9.45 -3.36
C ASP A 96 -17.44 10.69 -2.53
N ASP A 97 -16.21 10.73 -2.07
CA ASP A 97 -15.74 11.79 -1.17
C ASP A 97 -14.97 12.89 -1.94
N VAL A 98 -14.67 12.65 -3.23
CA VAL A 98 -13.91 13.59 -4.05
C VAL A 98 -14.72 14.84 -4.37
N THR A 99 -14.30 15.96 -3.80
CA THR A 99 -14.85 17.30 -4.07
C THR A 99 -13.72 18.27 -4.35
N SER A 100 -14.02 19.40 -5.00
CA SER A 100 -13.02 20.47 -5.21
C SER A 100 -12.45 20.97 -3.88
N SER A 101 -13.30 21.16 -2.88
CA SER A 101 -12.90 21.64 -1.53
C SER A 101 -11.95 20.65 -0.85
N LEU A 102 -12.24 19.33 -0.91
CA LEU A 102 -11.35 18.31 -0.34
C LEU A 102 -9.98 18.30 -1.04
N LEU A 103 -9.96 18.34 -2.37
CA LEU A 103 -8.70 18.33 -3.12
C LEU A 103 -7.85 19.58 -2.85
N GLU A 104 -8.47 20.75 -2.74
CA GLU A 104 -7.81 21.99 -2.35
C GLU A 104 -7.27 21.92 -0.92
N CYS A 105 -8.09 21.43 0.04
CA CYS A 105 -7.67 21.20 1.41
C CYS A 105 -6.46 20.26 1.51
N LEU A 106 -6.48 19.14 0.80
CA LEU A 106 -5.35 18.20 0.76
C LEU A 106 -4.08 18.86 0.22
N SER A 107 -4.20 19.64 -0.86
CA SER A 107 -3.06 20.37 -1.44
C SER A 107 -2.47 21.36 -0.43
N GLU A 108 -3.30 22.13 0.28
CA GLU A 108 -2.88 23.07 1.32
C GLU A 108 -2.23 22.37 2.53
N CYS A 109 -2.67 21.14 2.82
CA CYS A 109 -2.05 20.27 3.81
C CYS A 109 -0.68 19.72 3.41
N GLY A 110 -0.24 19.94 2.17
CA GLY A 110 1.02 19.44 1.63
C GLY A 110 0.94 18.02 1.08
N VAL A 111 -0.27 17.49 0.88
CA VAL A 111 -0.49 16.23 0.15
C VAL A 111 -0.18 16.48 -1.31
N ASN A 112 0.70 15.67 -1.89
CA ASN A 112 1.11 15.79 -3.29
C ASN A 112 0.80 14.55 -4.13
N ARG A 113 0.21 13.52 -3.51
CA ARG A 113 -0.25 12.29 -4.18
C ARG A 113 -1.60 11.86 -3.59
N ILE A 114 -2.54 11.50 -4.46
CA ILE A 114 -3.79 10.86 -4.07
C ILE A 114 -3.88 9.47 -4.71
N SER A 115 -4.43 8.49 -3.97
CA SER A 115 -4.77 7.16 -4.49
C SER A 115 -6.28 6.99 -4.42
N VAL A 116 -6.92 6.71 -5.56
CA VAL A 116 -8.38 6.68 -5.63
C VAL A 116 -8.86 5.28 -5.95
N GLY A 117 -9.61 4.70 -5.02
CA GLY A 117 -10.18 3.37 -5.14
C GLY A 117 -11.30 3.30 -6.18
N ILE A 118 -10.96 3.22 -7.45
CA ILE A 118 -11.91 3.08 -8.57
C ILE A 118 -12.51 1.67 -8.59
N GLN A 119 -11.67 0.67 -8.47
CA GLN A 119 -11.91 -0.77 -8.45
C GLN A 119 -12.43 -1.32 -9.79
N ALA A 120 -13.49 -0.78 -10.37
CA ALA A 120 -14.01 -1.15 -11.69
C ALA A 120 -14.68 0.03 -12.39
N MET A 121 -14.73 -0.03 -13.72
CA MET A 121 -15.40 0.96 -14.57
C MET A 121 -16.71 0.40 -15.16
N GLU A 122 -17.36 -0.51 -14.44
CA GLU A 122 -18.62 -1.16 -14.83
C GLU A 122 -19.61 -1.12 -13.67
N GLN A 123 -20.83 -0.57 -13.89
CA GLN A 123 -21.83 -0.44 -12.82
C GLN A 123 -22.26 -1.80 -12.25
N SER A 124 -22.44 -2.81 -13.10
CA SER A 124 -22.82 -4.17 -12.68
C SER A 124 -21.79 -4.78 -11.73
N VAL A 125 -20.50 -4.62 -12.05
CA VAL A 125 -19.37 -5.12 -11.24
C VAL A 125 -19.30 -4.40 -9.90
N LEU A 126 -19.37 -3.06 -9.88
CA LEU A 126 -19.39 -2.28 -8.64
C LEU A 126 -20.56 -2.70 -7.75
N SER A 127 -21.74 -2.92 -8.32
CA SER A 127 -22.93 -3.37 -7.59
C SER A 127 -22.78 -4.78 -7.03
N ALA A 128 -22.19 -5.71 -7.81
CA ALA A 128 -21.96 -7.10 -7.39
C ALA A 128 -21.10 -7.22 -6.15
N VAL A 129 -20.11 -6.34 -6.00
CA VAL A 129 -19.20 -6.31 -4.83
C VAL A 129 -19.66 -5.31 -3.75
N LYS A 130 -20.89 -4.80 -3.84
CA LYS A 130 -21.47 -3.81 -2.92
C LYS A 130 -20.60 -2.57 -2.72
N ARG A 131 -19.96 -2.13 -3.81
CA ARG A 131 -19.25 -0.84 -3.78
C ARG A 131 -20.25 0.29 -3.63
N ARG A 132 -19.99 1.26 -2.74
CA ARG A 132 -20.88 2.42 -2.52
C ARG A 132 -20.94 3.31 -3.76
N SER A 133 -19.79 3.54 -4.38
CA SER A 133 -19.66 4.40 -5.54
C SER A 133 -20.39 3.83 -6.76
N SER A 134 -21.25 4.64 -7.36
CA SER A 134 -21.79 4.36 -8.68
C SER A 134 -20.78 4.69 -9.77
N LEU A 135 -20.94 4.13 -10.96
CA LEU A 135 -20.11 4.49 -12.11
C LEU A 135 -20.19 5.99 -12.44
N GLN A 136 -21.37 6.60 -12.27
CA GLN A 136 -21.53 8.04 -12.44
C GLN A 136 -20.70 8.83 -11.42
N THR A 137 -20.66 8.39 -10.16
CA THR A 137 -19.84 9.00 -9.12
C THR A 137 -18.35 8.88 -9.44
N VAL A 138 -17.93 7.71 -9.96
CA VAL A 138 -16.54 7.50 -10.41
C VAL A 138 -16.17 8.52 -11.50
N TYR A 139 -17.01 8.69 -12.52
CA TYR A 139 -16.74 9.67 -13.56
C TYR A 139 -16.72 11.11 -13.04
N ALA A 140 -17.64 11.46 -12.14
CA ALA A 140 -17.64 12.79 -11.52
C ALA A 140 -16.35 13.06 -10.72
N ALA A 141 -15.87 12.07 -9.98
CA ALA A 141 -14.61 12.14 -9.26
C ALA A 141 -13.41 12.34 -10.20
N LEU A 142 -13.32 11.54 -11.27
CA LEU A 142 -12.25 11.64 -12.25
C LEU A 142 -12.22 13.01 -12.94
N GLU A 143 -13.38 13.55 -13.32
CA GLU A 143 -13.49 14.90 -13.89
C GLU A 143 -13.08 16.00 -12.88
N CYS A 144 -13.46 15.84 -11.61
CA CYS A 144 -13.06 16.76 -10.56
C CYS A 144 -11.55 16.75 -10.36
N ILE A 145 -10.94 15.56 -10.29
CA ILE A 145 -9.48 15.37 -10.15
C ILE A 145 -8.77 16.02 -11.34
N ARG A 146 -9.17 15.72 -12.57
CA ARG A 146 -8.56 16.29 -13.77
C ARG A 146 -8.59 17.83 -13.78
N ARG A 147 -9.65 18.42 -13.27
CA ARG A 147 -9.83 19.87 -13.23
C ARG A 147 -9.06 20.54 -12.11
N VAL A 148 -9.03 19.95 -10.91
CA VAL A 148 -8.57 20.61 -9.67
C VAL A 148 -7.21 20.12 -9.22
N TRP A 149 -6.96 18.80 -9.26
CA TRP A 149 -5.76 18.23 -8.69
C TRP A 149 -4.52 18.50 -9.55
N LYS A 150 -3.44 18.92 -8.90
CA LYS A 150 -2.16 19.23 -9.58
C LYS A 150 -1.02 18.28 -9.19
N GLY A 151 -1.23 17.46 -8.17
CA GLY A 151 -0.27 16.45 -7.73
C GLY A 151 -0.38 15.14 -8.52
N VAL A 152 0.27 14.11 -8.01
CA VAL A 152 0.20 12.76 -8.58
C VAL A 152 -1.19 12.16 -8.32
N PHE A 153 -1.82 11.65 -9.38
CA PHE A 153 -3.06 10.87 -9.30
C PHE A 153 -2.76 9.40 -9.57
N SER A 154 -3.09 8.56 -8.58
CA SER A 154 -3.07 7.09 -8.67
C SER A 154 -4.50 6.56 -8.72
N ALA A 155 -4.75 5.63 -9.63
CA ALA A 155 -6.01 4.91 -9.70
C ALA A 155 -5.82 3.45 -9.28
N ASP A 156 -6.65 2.98 -8.35
CA ASP A 156 -6.62 1.60 -7.87
C ASP A 156 -7.75 0.83 -8.51
N ILE A 157 -7.42 -0.27 -9.19
CA ILE A 157 -8.36 -1.17 -9.88
C ILE A 157 -8.13 -2.62 -9.46
N ILE A 158 -9.18 -3.40 -9.54
CA ILE A 158 -9.14 -4.84 -9.27
C ILE A 158 -9.61 -5.56 -10.53
N CYS A 159 -8.80 -6.47 -11.05
CA CYS A 159 -9.21 -7.34 -12.13
C CYS A 159 -9.86 -8.62 -11.60
N ALA A 160 -10.71 -9.20 -12.45
CA ALA A 160 -11.46 -10.42 -12.18
C ALA A 160 -12.45 -10.31 -10.98
N LEU A 161 -13.02 -9.14 -10.75
CA LEU A 161 -14.15 -9.01 -9.83
C LEU A 161 -15.36 -9.84 -10.30
N PRO A 162 -16.21 -10.34 -9.38
CA PRO A 162 -17.40 -11.09 -9.75
C PRO A 162 -18.28 -10.38 -10.79
N GLY A 163 -18.58 -11.08 -11.89
CA GLY A 163 -19.36 -10.55 -13.01
C GLY A 163 -18.59 -9.66 -13.98
N GLN A 164 -17.30 -9.44 -13.77
CA GLN A 164 -16.45 -8.70 -14.70
C GLN A 164 -16.08 -9.55 -15.91
N SER A 165 -16.40 -9.08 -17.11
CA SER A 165 -15.94 -9.70 -18.34
C SER A 165 -14.58 -9.13 -18.77
N GLU A 166 -13.81 -9.92 -19.53
CA GLU A 166 -12.54 -9.46 -20.08
C GLU A 166 -12.72 -8.20 -20.96
N SER A 167 -13.71 -8.19 -21.85
CA SER A 167 -14.00 -7.03 -22.69
C SER A 167 -14.44 -5.80 -21.90
N GLY A 168 -15.23 -5.99 -20.83
CA GLY A 168 -15.65 -4.92 -19.92
C GLY A 168 -14.45 -4.34 -19.16
N PHE A 169 -13.58 -5.20 -18.66
CA PHE A 169 -12.35 -4.79 -17.98
C PHE A 169 -11.46 -3.91 -18.89
N PHE A 170 -11.17 -4.35 -20.14
CA PHE A 170 -10.33 -3.59 -21.06
C PHE A 170 -10.97 -2.27 -21.51
N ASN A 171 -12.27 -2.27 -21.80
CA ASN A 171 -13.00 -1.03 -22.13
C ASN A 171 -12.95 -0.05 -20.95
N GLY A 172 -13.11 -0.56 -19.73
CA GLY A 172 -13.00 0.23 -18.50
C GLY A 172 -11.59 0.80 -18.31
N LEU A 173 -10.57 -0.03 -18.51
CA LEU A 173 -9.17 0.38 -18.39
C LEU A 173 -8.82 1.45 -19.44
N GLU A 174 -9.20 1.28 -20.71
CA GLU A 174 -9.02 2.28 -21.77
C GLU A 174 -9.68 3.61 -21.37
N LYS A 175 -10.89 3.55 -20.83
CA LYS A 175 -11.59 4.74 -20.37
C LYS A 175 -10.88 5.42 -19.20
N LEU A 176 -10.39 4.65 -18.23
CA LEU A 176 -9.61 5.18 -17.11
C LEU A 176 -8.33 5.87 -17.58
N LEU A 177 -7.62 5.26 -18.54
CA LEU A 177 -6.39 5.83 -19.11
C LEU A 177 -6.61 7.17 -19.81
N SER A 178 -7.82 7.45 -20.31
CA SER A 178 -8.16 8.75 -20.89
C SER A 178 -8.11 9.92 -19.89
N TYR A 179 -8.05 9.63 -18.59
CA TYR A 179 -7.82 10.60 -17.50
C TYR A 179 -6.35 10.75 -17.12
N GLU A 180 -5.45 10.07 -17.81
CA GLU A 180 -3.99 10.14 -17.68
C GLU A 180 -3.49 9.95 -16.23
N PRO A 181 -3.94 8.91 -15.48
CA PRO A 181 -3.38 8.65 -14.17
C PRO A 181 -1.87 8.49 -14.25
N ALA A 182 -1.13 9.14 -13.34
CA ALA A 182 0.33 9.02 -13.29
C ALA A 182 0.80 7.66 -12.74
N HIS A 183 -0.10 6.96 -12.05
CA HIS A 183 0.16 5.67 -11.43
C HIS A 183 -1.13 4.83 -11.43
N ILE A 184 -0.97 3.51 -11.55
CA ILE A 184 -2.07 2.54 -11.47
C ILE A 184 -1.66 1.41 -10.53
N SER A 185 -2.50 1.12 -9.55
CA SER A 185 -2.46 -0.11 -8.80
C SER A 185 -3.48 -1.07 -9.43
N MET A 186 -3.00 -2.15 -10.03
CA MET A 186 -3.85 -3.20 -10.61
C MET A 186 -3.68 -4.48 -9.81
N TYR A 187 -4.68 -4.78 -8.99
CA TYR A 187 -4.68 -5.97 -8.15
C TYR A 187 -5.44 -7.11 -8.85
N SER A 188 -4.94 -8.34 -8.72
CA SER A 188 -5.78 -9.52 -8.90
C SER A 188 -6.66 -9.67 -7.67
N LEU A 189 -7.94 -9.99 -7.85
CA LEU A 189 -8.81 -10.24 -6.71
C LEU A 189 -8.33 -11.47 -5.94
N THR A 190 -8.02 -11.28 -4.67
CA THR A 190 -7.76 -12.38 -3.73
C THR A 190 -9.06 -12.75 -3.00
N ILE A 191 -9.37 -14.03 -2.96
CA ILE A 191 -10.54 -14.55 -2.22
C ILE A 191 -10.10 -14.83 -0.80
N GLU A 192 -10.31 -13.85 0.09
CA GLU A 192 -9.87 -13.92 1.48
C GLU A 192 -10.92 -14.60 2.37
N ASP A 193 -10.46 -15.52 3.22
CA ASP A 193 -11.30 -16.18 4.22
C ASP A 193 -11.89 -15.16 5.21
N GLY A 194 -13.15 -15.40 5.61
CA GLY A 194 -13.86 -14.51 6.54
C GLY A 194 -14.49 -13.27 5.89
N THR A 195 -14.16 -12.94 4.64
CA THR A 195 -14.89 -11.91 3.89
C THR A 195 -16.26 -12.44 3.40
N PRO A 196 -17.26 -11.57 3.21
CA PRO A 196 -18.54 -12.01 2.64
C PRO A 196 -18.38 -12.69 1.27
N LEU A 197 -17.45 -12.22 0.43
CA LEU A 197 -17.18 -12.83 -0.87
C LEU A 197 -16.49 -14.19 -0.71
N GLY A 198 -15.49 -14.30 0.15
CA GLY A 198 -14.80 -15.57 0.43
C GLY A 198 -15.77 -16.65 0.95
N ASN A 199 -16.69 -16.26 1.83
CA ASN A 199 -17.75 -17.16 2.30
C ASN A 199 -18.66 -17.61 1.14
N ALA A 200 -19.09 -16.67 0.28
CA ALA A 200 -19.97 -16.97 -0.87
C ALA A 200 -19.30 -17.92 -1.89
N VAL A 201 -17.98 -17.74 -2.13
CA VAL A 201 -17.20 -18.65 -3.00
C VAL A 201 -17.08 -20.03 -2.37
N ARG A 202 -16.73 -20.10 -1.10
CA ARG A 202 -16.60 -21.39 -0.37
C ARG A 202 -17.90 -22.17 -0.30
N GLU A 203 -19.02 -21.48 -0.18
CA GLU A 203 -20.36 -22.08 -0.14
C GLU A 203 -20.92 -22.41 -1.56
N GLY A 204 -20.17 -22.07 -2.61
CA GLY A 204 -20.59 -22.30 -3.99
C GLY A 204 -21.68 -21.35 -4.50
N ALA A 205 -22.02 -20.30 -3.74
CA ALA A 205 -22.96 -19.27 -4.15
C ALA A 205 -22.39 -18.33 -5.23
N VAL A 206 -21.06 -18.18 -5.25
CA VAL A 206 -20.31 -17.47 -6.29
C VAL A 206 -19.27 -18.43 -6.88
N CYS A 207 -19.33 -18.65 -8.19
CA CYS A 207 -18.30 -19.38 -8.91
C CYS A 207 -17.17 -18.42 -9.25
N TYR A 208 -15.94 -18.75 -8.87
CA TYR A 208 -14.74 -17.95 -9.17
C TYR A 208 -13.73 -18.79 -9.94
N ASP A 209 -13.34 -18.31 -11.12
CA ASP A 209 -12.37 -18.96 -12.00
C ASP A 209 -11.00 -18.32 -11.82
N PHE A 210 -10.11 -19.00 -11.08
CA PHE A 210 -8.76 -18.52 -10.78
C PHE A 210 -7.87 -18.45 -12.03
N ASP A 211 -8.02 -19.40 -12.97
CA ASP A 211 -7.22 -19.42 -14.20
C ASP A 211 -7.61 -18.24 -15.10
N ALA A 212 -8.90 -17.94 -15.20
CA ALA A 212 -9.38 -16.77 -15.94
C ALA A 212 -8.94 -15.45 -15.26
N ALA A 213 -8.89 -15.42 -13.92
CA ALA A 213 -8.40 -14.26 -13.18
C ALA A 213 -6.91 -13.99 -13.45
N ASP A 214 -6.09 -15.02 -13.42
CA ASP A 214 -4.66 -14.93 -13.72
C ASP A 214 -4.44 -14.50 -15.18
N ALA A 215 -5.19 -15.08 -16.14
CA ALA A 215 -5.13 -14.69 -17.56
C ALA A 215 -5.51 -13.22 -17.76
N MET A 216 -6.56 -12.75 -17.07
CA MET A 216 -6.99 -11.35 -17.13
C MET A 216 -5.95 -10.40 -16.56
N TRP A 217 -5.31 -10.77 -15.45
CA TRP A 217 -4.24 -9.95 -14.86
C TRP A 217 -3.02 -9.85 -15.79
N ILE A 218 -2.57 -10.97 -16.37
CA ILE A 218 -1.45 -11.01 -17.32
C ILE A 218 -1.75 -10.12 -18.52
N SER A 219 -2.93 -10.29 -19.13
CA SER A 219 -3.36 -9.48 -20.28
C SER A 219 -3.49 -8.00 -19.92
N GLY A 220 -3.96 -7.69 -18.69
CA GLY A 220 -4.04 -6.33 -18.16
C GLY A 220 -2.68 -5.67 -17.99
N ARG A 221 -1.68 -6.42 -17.48
CA ARG A 221 -0.29 -5.96 -17.41
C ARG A 221 0.25 -5.61 -18.80
N ASP A 222 0.12 -6.54 -19.74
CA ASP A 222 0.62 -6.35 -21.11
C ASP A 222 -0.08 -5.16 -21.80
N PHE A 223 -1.38 -4.98 -21.53
CA PHE A 223 -2.13 -3.83 -22.01
C PHE A 223 -1.58 -2.52 -21.43
N LEU A 224 -1.37 -2.41 -20.11
CA LEU A 224 -0.82 -1.22 -19.47
C LEU A 224 0.59 -0.91 -20.01
N GLU A 225 1.44 -1.91 -20.19
CA GLU A 225 2.77 -1.73 -20.76
C GLU A 225 2.70 -1.20 -22.21
N SER A 226 1.76 -1.70 -23.02
CA SER A 226 1.52 -1.21 -24.39
C SER A 226 1.06 0.25 -24.44
N ARG A 227 0.49 0.75 -23.34
CA ARG A 227 0.02 2.15 -23.19
C ARG A 227 1.04 3.06 -22.50
N GLY A 228 2.29 2.59 -22.33
CA GLY A 228 3.38 3.38 -21.77
C GLY A 228 3.41 3.44 -20.24
N TYR A 229 2.79 2.47 -19.58
CA TYR A 229 2.98 2.25 -18.16
C TYR A 229 4.07 1.21 -17.92
N ARG A 230 4.82 1.36 -16.86
CA ARG A 230 5.88 0.42 -16.48
C ARG A 230 5.57 -0.20 -15.14
N GLN A 231 5.54 -1.51 -15.08
CA GLN A 231 5.48 -2.23 -13.81
C GLN A 231 6.78 -2.01 -13.02
N TYR A 232 6.68 -1.66 -11.71
CA TYR A 232 7.85 -1.51 -10.86
C TYR A 232 7.84 -2.45 -9.64
N GLU A 233 6.68 -3.04 -9.33
CA GLU A 233 6.52 -4.12 -8.36
C GLU A 233 5.26 -4.93 -8.71
N VAL A 234 4.94 -5.96 -7.91
CA VAL A 234 3.95 -7.00 -8.25
C VAL A 234 2.60 -6.50 -8.73
N SER A 235 2.09 -5.36 -8.22
CA SER A 235 0.74 -4.86 -8.54
C SER A 235 0.72 -3.43 -9.08
N ASN A 236 1.85 -2.72 -9.06
CA ASN A 236 1.87 -1.30 -9.31
C ASN A 236 2.65 -0.89 -10.55
N PHE A 237 2.07 0.09 -11.26
CA PHE A 237 2.56 0.62 -12.53
C PHE A 237 2.62 2.14 -12.47
N TYR A 238 3.61 2.73 -13.11
CA TYR A 238 3.69 4.16 -13.29
C TYR A 238 3.75 4.53 -14.77
N SER A 239 3.17 5.67 -15.12
CA SER A 239 3.25 6.23 -16.46
C SER A 239 4.66 6.71 -16.76
N ILE A 240 5.26 6.24 -17.85
CA ILE A 240 6.60 6.68 -18.28
C ILE A 240 6.60 8.19 -18.62
N LYS A 241 5.45 8.73 -19.04
CA LYS A 241 5.30 10.12 -19.45
C LYS A 241 5.32 11.11 -18.27
N ASN A 242 4.60 10.81 -17.18
CA ASN A 242 4.29 11.76 -16.10
C ASN A 242 4.26 11.16 -14.70
N GLY A 243 4.65 9.90 -14.54
CA GLY A 243 4.60 9.17 -13.27
C GLY A 243 5.96 8.79 -12.73
N SER A 244 5.93 8.23 -11.53
CA SER A 244 7.05 7.59 -10.85
C SER A 244 6.55 6.47 -9.95
N PRO A 245 7.41 5.51 -9.57
CA PRO A 245 7.09 4.57 -8.50
C PRO A 245 6.64 5.28 -7.22
N CYS A 246 5.69 4.70 -6.49
CA CYS A 246 5.31 5.17 -5.17
C CYS A 246 6.45 4.92 -4.19
N ALA A 247 7.05 5.99 -3.67
CA ALA A 247 8.19 5.89 -2.76
C ALA A 247 7.80 5.21 -1.44
N HIS A 248 6.56 5.44 -0.97
CA HIS A 248 6.06 4.78 0.23
C HIS A 248 5.93 3.26 0.07
N ASN A 249 5.40 2.76 -1.06
CA ASN A 249 5.33 1.33 -1.34
C ASN A 249 6.74 0.70 -1.39
N LEU A 250 7.69 1.40 -2.00
CA LEU A 250 9.08 0.94 -2.05
C LEU A 250 9.75 0.87 -0.68
N THR A 251 9.28 1.63 0.32
CA THR A 251 9.76 1.51 1.72
C THR A 251 9.60 0.09 2.24
N TYR A 252 8.46 -0.52 1.98
CA TYR A 252 8.17 -1.90 2.40
C TYR A 252 9.03 -2.92 1.64
N TRP A 253 9.04 -2.80 0.32
CA TRP A 253 9.77 -3.74 -0.54
C TRP A 253 11.30 -3.71 -0.32
N LYS A 254 11.83 -2.58 0.16
CA LYS A 254 13.26 -2.41 0.47
C LYS A 254 13.59 -2.61 1.96
N LEU A 255 12.66 -3.12 2.76
CA LEU A 255 12.82 -3.30 4.21
C LEU A 255 13.40 -2.04 4.89
N GLN A 256 12.86 -0.88 4.57
CA GLN A 256 13.22 0.38 5.22
C GLN A 256 12.38 0.59 6.48
N ASN A 257 12.89 1.39 7.41
CA ASN A 257 12.19 1.75 8.62
C ASN A 257 10.92 2.53 8.30
N TYR A 258 9.82 2.15 8.93
CA TYR A 258 8.58 2.91 8.86
C TYR A 258 7.79 2.84 10.18
N ILE A 259 7.18 3.94 10.51
CA ILE A 259 6.26 4.07 11.63
C ILE A 259 4.85 3.82 11.11
N GLY A 260 4.11 2.91 11.77
CA GLY A 260 2.67 2.75 11.58
C GLY A 260 1.93 3.36 12.76
N ALA A 261 1.04 4.31 12.51
CA ALA A 261 0.19 4.93 13.54
C ALA A 261 -1.29 4.67 13.25
N GLY A 262 -2.05 4.45 14.30
CA GLY A 262 -3.47 4.13 14.22
C GLY A 262 -3.78 2.70 14.68
N SER A 263 -5.03 2.46 15.09
CA SER A 263 -5.49 1.11 15.47
C SER A 263 -5.32 0.14 14.31
N GLY A 264 -4.70 -1.01 14.54
CA GLY A 264 -4.38 -2.01 13.52
C GLY A 264 -3.17 -1.69 12.63
N ALA A 265 -2.53 -0.52 12.76
CA ALA A 265 -1.34 -0.19 12.00
C ALA A 265 -0.14 -1.01 12.44
N ALA A 266 0.71 -1.41 11.50
CA ALA A 266 2.01 -2.03 11.77
C ALA A 266 3.15 -1.06 11.45
N GLY A 267 4.28 -1.22 12.16
CA GLY A 267 5.52 -0.51 11.89
C GLY A 267 6.72 -1.41 12.07
N SER A 268 7.83 -1.12 11.41
CA SER A 268 9.06 -1.91 11.49
C SER A 268 10.29 -1.01 11.65
N LEU A 269 11.17 -1.43 12.53
CA LEU A 269 12.48 -0.83 12.73
C LEU A 269 13.55 -1.91 12.49
N TYR A 270 14.45 -1.65 11.56
CA TYR A 270 15.57 -2.52 11.21
C TYR A 270 16.88 -1.91 11.72
N GLY A 271 17.79 -2.73 12.25
CA GLY A 271 19.09 -2.28 12.77
C GLY A 271 19.71 -3.27 13.75
N ARG A 272 20.29 -2.75 14.84
CA ARG A 272 20.92 -3.63 15.86
C ARG A 272 19.94 -4.57 16.54
N LYS A 273 18.71 -4.17 16.68
CA LYS A 273 17.58 -4.97 17.20
C LYS A 273 16.40 -4.67 16.28
N SER A 274 16.24 -5.52 15.29
CA SER A 274 15.11 -5.42 14.38
C SER A 274 13.84 -5.92 15.04
N PHE A 275 12.76 -5.16 14.90
CA PHE A 275 11.44 -5.56 15.41
C PHE A 275 10.33 -5.02 14.52
N ARG A 276 9.19 -5.67 14.62
CA ARG A 276 7.91 -5.24 14.06
C ARG A 276 6.90 -5.13 15.19
N TYR A 277 6.01 -4.17 15.08
CA TYR A 277 4.85 -4.09 15.98
C TYR A 277 3.57 -3.94 15.17
N THR A 278 2.46 -4.37 15.78
CA THR A 278 1.12 -4.14 15.27
C THR A 278 0.26 -3.60 16.41
N ASN A 279 -0.34 -2.45 16.20
CA ASN A 279 -1.23 -1.82 17.17
C ASN A 279 -2.50 -2.65 17.39
N THR A 280 -3.11 -2.50 18.55
CA THR A 280 -4.40 -3.14 18.85
C THR A 280 -5.45 -2.82 17.78
N HIS A 281 -6.28 -3.81 17.46
CA HIS A 281 -7.45 -3.66 16.60
C HIS A 281 -8.67 -3.12 17.39
N ASP A 282 -8.60 -2.99 18.71
CA ASP A 282 -9.63 -2.33 19.52
C ASP A 282 -9.44 -0.80 19.47
N ILE A 283 -10.26 -0.15 18.64
CA ILE A 283 -10.21 1.31 18.44
C ILE A 283 -10.48 2.06 19.75
N ALA A 284 -11.36 1.55 20.61
CA ALA A 284 -11.69 2.21 21.87
C ALA A 284 -10.51 2.10 22.86
N GLU A 285 -9.83 0.96 22.91
CA GLU A 285 -8.61 0.77 23.69
C GLU A 285 -7.50 1.68 23.18
N TYR A 286 -7.29 1.76 21.86
CA TYR A 286 -6.32 2.63 21.21
C TYR A 286 -6.53 4.10 21.62
N ILE A 287 -7.77 4.60 21.49
CA ILE A 287 -8.13 5.98 21.83
C ILE A 287 -7.89 6.25 23.34
N ARG A 288 -8.37 5.35 24.22
CA ARG A 288 -8.20 5.52 25.66
C ARG A 288 -6.73 5.58 26.06
N PHE A 289 -5.92 4.69 25.52
CA PHE A 289 -4.50 4.62 25.84
C PHE A 289 -3.78 5.91 25.43
N TRP A 290 -3.83 6.27 24.15
CA TRP A 290 -3.06 7.39 23.63
C TRP A 290 -3.54 8.76 24.15
N ASN A 291 -4.81 8.94 24.43
CA ASN A 291 -5.32 10.17 25.00
C ASN A 291 -5.02 10.33 26.51
N SER A 292 -4.73 9.22 27.20
CA SER A 292 -4.27 9.26 28.59
C SER A 292 -2.76 9.25 28.75
N PHE A 293 -2.02 9.12 27.64
CA PHE A 293 -0.57 9.01 27.63
C PHE A 293 0.07 10.39 27.89
N ASP A 294 0.77 10.55 29.02
CA ASP A 294 1.35 11.84 29.44
C ASP A 294 2.76 12.10 28.91
N GLY A 295 3.31 11.18 28.09
CA GLY A 295 4.67 11.28 27.50
C GLY A 295 5.83 11.24 28.50
N LYS A 296 5.56 11.27 29.80
CA LYS A 296 6.58 11.31 30.88
C LYS A 296 6.93 9.94 31.42
N LYS A 297 6.05 8.96 31.23
CA LYS A 297 6.37 7.57 31.58
C LYS A 297 7.26 6.98 30.50
N SER A 298 8.45 6.54 30.87
CA SER A 298 9.27 5.75 29.95
C SER A 298 8.45 4.58 29.43
N ALA A 299 8.58 4.26 28.13
CA ALA A 299 7.84 3.15 27.49
C ALA A 299 7.97 1.80 28.23
N VAL A 300 8.96 1.66 29.12
CA VAL A 300 9.16 0.50 30.01
C VAL A 300 8.04 0.39 31.08
N GLN A 301 7.28 1.44 31.36
CA GLN A 301 6.24 1.44 32.41
C GLN A 301 4.80 1.46 31.86
N ALA A 302 4.61 1.82 30.60
CA ALA A 302 3.29 1.79 29.96
C ALA A 302 3.26 0.63 28.95
N VAL A 303 2.39 -0.35 29.20
CA VAL A 303 2.15 -1.43 28.22
C VAL A 303 1.35 -0.81 27.07
N VAL A 304 2.04 -0.46 25.98
CA VAL A 304 1.38 0.00 24.74
C VAL A 304 0.48 -1.13 24.23
N PRO A 305 -0.78 -0.88 23.87
CA PRO A 305 -1.69 -1.91 23.36
C PRO A 305 -1.29 -2.32 21.92
N GLN A 306 -0.30 -3.20 21.85
CA GLN A 306 0.30 -3.69 20.61
C GLN A 306 0.89 -5.09 20.79
N SER A 307 1.03 -5.82 19.69
CA SER A 307 1.94 -6.98 19.62
C SER A 307 3.30 -6.53 19.12
N VAL A 308 4.37 -7.15 19.61
CA VAL A 308 5.76 -6.87 19.18
C VAL A 308 6.43 -8.19 18.84
N GLU A 309 7.03 -8.25 17.67
CA GLU A 309 7.82 -9.37 17.17
C GLU A 309 9.27 -8.94 16.99
N SER A 310 10.20 -9.67 17.61
CA SER A 310 11.64 -9.52 17.32
C SER A 310 11.95 -10.21 16.00
N ILE A 311 12.64 -9.52 15.10
CA ILE A 311 13.05 -10.07 13.81
C ILE A 311 14.49 -10.55 13.93
N GLU A 312 14.67 -11.87 13.92
CA GLU A 312 15.99 -12.49 13.95
C GLU A 312 16.72 -12.30 12.60
N LYS A 313 18.08 -12.31 12.64
CA LYS A 313 18.91 -12.07 11.44
C LYS A 313 18.52 -12.97 10.27
N ASN A 314 18.30 -14.27 10.51
CA ASN A 314 17.93 -15.22 9.44
C ASN A 314 16.56 -14.88 8.82
N THR A 315 15.60 -14.46 9.65
CA THR A 315 14.29 -14.01 9.19
C THR A 315 14.43 -12.74 8.34
N GLU A 316 15.22 -11.77 8.80
CA GLU A 316 15.46 -10.52 8.07
C GLU A 316 16.18 -10.78 6.73
N GLN A 317 17.14 -11.72 6.69
CA GLN A 317 17.79 -12.14 5.45
C GLN A 317 16.80 -12.75 4.46
N PHE A 318 15.89 -13.60 4.94
CA PHE A 318 14.86 -14.18 4.08
C PHE A 318 13.85 -13.11 3.61
N GLU A 319 13.40 -12.23 4.50
CA GLU A 319 12.52 -11.11 4.15
C GLU A 319 13.16 -10.18 3.12
N PHE A 320 14.48 -9.99 3.15
CA PHE A 320 15.20 -9.21 2.14
C PHE A 320 14.99 -9.77 0.73
N PHE A 321 15.09 -11.08 0.56
CA PHE A 321 14.77 -11.71 -0.72
C PHE A 321 13.28 -11.67 -1.02
N MET A 322 12.45 -12.05 -0.04
CA MET A 322 11.01 -12.14 -0.19
C MET A 322 10.39 -10.80 -0.63
N MET A 323 10.84 -9.69 -0.06
CA MET A 323 10.34 -8.36 -0.39
C MET A 323 11.02 -7.79 -1.63
N GLY A 324 12.34 -7.92 -1.74
CA GLY A 324 13.09 -7.37 -2.86
C GLY A 324 12.70 -7.96 -4.22
N PHE A 325 12.49 -9.26 -4.30
CA PHE A 325 12.07 -9.92 -5.54
C PHE A 325 10.62 -9.63 -5.96
N ARG A 326 9.84 -8.94 -5.13
CA ARG A 326 8.55 -8.37 -5.55
C ARG A 326 8.70 -7.13 -6.42
N THR A 327 9.88 -6.52 -6.43
CA THR A 327 10.16 -5.34 -7.27
C THR A 327 10.74 -5.72 -8.62
N ALA A 328 10.50 -4.89 -9.63
CA ALA A 328 11.08 -5.08 -10.95
C ALA A 328 12.61 -4.91 -10.94
N ASP A 329 13.16 -4.12 -10.03
CA ASP A 329 14.62 -3.98 -9.86
C ASP A 329 15.23 -5.20 -9.14
N GLY A 330 14.46 -5.90 -8.30
CA GLY A 330 14.93 -7.04 -7.53
C GLY A 330 15.82 -6.62 -6.36
N ILE A 331 16.91 -7.36 -6.14
CA ILE A 331 17.84 -7.18 -5.01
C ILE A 331 19.24 -6.81 -5.50
N CYS A 332 19.94 -6.02 -4.67
CA CYS A 332 21.35 -5.67 -4.85
C CYS A 332 22.23 -6.56 -3.95
N ALA A 333 23.25 -7.19 -4.52
CA ALA A 333 24.17 -8.07 -3.76
C ALA A 333 25.01 -7.27 -2.75
N GLU A 334 25.45 -6.08 -3.13
CA GLU A 334 26.24 -5.20 -2.27
C GLU A 334 25.41 -4.63 -1.13
N GLU A 335 24.11 -4.36 -1.36
CA GLU A 335 23.18 -3.95 -0.29
C GLU A 335 22.98 -5.08 0.72
N TYR A 336 22.81 -6.33 0.24
CA TYR A 336 22.73 -7.50 1.11
C TYR A 336 23.99 -7.62 1.98
N SER A 337 25.17 -7.56 1.35
CA SER A 337 26.44 -7.69 2.08
C SER A 337 26.65 -6.54 3.08
N GLY A 338 26.31 -5.30 2.71
CA GLY A 338 26.39 -4.15 3.58
C GLY A 338 25.45 -4.23 4.79
N ARG A 339 24.28 -4.83 4.60
CA ARG A 339 23.25 -4.95 5.65
C ARG A 339 23.56 -6.08 6.64
N PHE A 340 23.97 -7.23 6.14
CA PHE A 340 24.11 -8.44 6.94
C PHE A 340 25.55 -8.78 7.31
N GLY A 341 26.55 -8.17 6.68
CA GLY A 341 27.96 -8.49 6.84
C GLY A 341 28.39 -9.78 6.19
N ASP A 342 27.52 -10.43 5.43
CA ASP A 342 27.74 -11.71 4.75
C ASP A 342 27.47 -11.56 3.25
N GLU A 343 28.08 -12.39 2.42
CA GLU A 343 27.69 -12.50 1.01
C GLU A 343 26.41 -13.36 0.84
N ILE A 344 25.72 -13.19 -0.29
CA ILE A 344 24.57 -14.05 -0.64
C ILE A 344 25.05 -15.50 -0.63
N PRO A 345 24.40 -16.40 0.13
CA PRO A 345 24.82 -17.80 0.22
C PRO A 345 24.90 -18.48 -1.14
N GLU A 346 25.96 -19.28 -1.36
CA GLU A 346 26.18 -19.97 -2.65
C GLU A 346 25.01 -20.87 -3.06
N ARG A 347 24.29 -21.46 -2.08
CA ARG A 347 23.08 -22.25 -2.34
C ARG A 347 22.01 -21.42 -3.06
N ILE A 348 21.85 -20.14 -2.67
CA ILE A 348 20.89 -19.20 -3.27
C ILE A 348 21.39 -18.77 -4.66
N LEU A 349 22.68 -18.46 -4.81
CA LEU A 349 23.26 -18.12 -6.12
C LEU A 349 23.08 -19.24 -7.14
N ARG A 350 23.15 -20.52 -6.72
CA ARG A 350 22.85 -21.66 -7.59
C ARG A 350 21.37 -21.70 -8.03
N VAL A 351 20.44 -21.25 -7.19
CA VAL A 351 19.03 -21.09 -7.59
C VAL A 351 18.93 -19.99 -8.64
N PHE A 352 19.59 -18.83 -8.41
CA PHE A 352 19.58 -17.73 -9.36
C PHE A 352 20.10 -18.16 -10.74
N ASP A 353 21.20 -18.93 -10.80
CA ASP A 353 21.75 -19.43 -12.05
C ASP A 353 20.77 -20.37 -12.78
N ARG A 354 20.06 -21.24 -12.05
CA ARG A 354 19.03 -22.10 -12.65
C ARG A 354 17.88 -21.30 -13.25
N TRP A 355 17.41 -20.29 -12.53
CA TRP A 355 16.29 -19.43 -12.96
C TRP A 355 16.71 -18.52 -14.12
N GLN A 356 17.96 -18.05 -14.13
CA GLN A 356 18.52 -17.29 -15.25
C GLN A 356 18.57 -18.12 -16.53
N LYS A 357 18.99 -19.40 -16.45
CA LYS A 357 19.00 -20.34 -17.59
C LYS A 357 17.59 -20.58 -18.17
N LYS A 358 16.54 -20.41 -17.36
CA LYS A 358 15.13 -20.50 -17.79
C LYS A 358 14.56 -19.17 -18.28
N ASN A 359 15.36 -18.09 -18.34
CA ASN A 359 14.92 -16.72 -18.63
C ASN A 359 13.86 -16.19 -17.66
N LEU A 360 13.81 -16.69 -16.43
CA LEU A 360 12.89 -16.24 -15.36
C LEU A 360 13.56 -15.27 -14.39
N LEU A 361 14.89 -15.20 -14.38
CA LEU A 361 15.68 -14.26 -13.58
C LEU A 361 16.72 -13.59 -14.48
N ARG A 362 17.02 -12.33 -14.21
CA ARG A 362 18.09 -11.58 -14.86
C ARG A 362 19.12 -11.13 -13.83
N LYS A 363 20.40 -11.22 -14.21
CA LYS A 363 21.53 -10.57 -13.53
C LYS A 363 21.95 -9.37 -14.37
N TYR A 364 22.16 -8.23 -13.74
CA TYR A 364 22.59 -7.02 -14.43
C TYR A 364 23.39 -6.11 -13.50
N GLN A 365 24.05 -5.10 -14.06
CA GLN A 365 24.75 -4.07 -13.28
C GLN A 365 23.98 -2.74 -13.37
N LYS A 366 23.88 -2.06 -12.23
CA LYS A 366 23.31 -0.73 -12.10
C LYS A 366 24.18 0.05 -11.09
N ASP A 367 24.67 1.21 -11.49
CA ASP A 367 25.55 2.05 -10.66
C ASP A 367 26.81 1.31 -10.13
N GLY A 368 27.36 0.37 -10.92
CA GLY A 368 28.52 -0.44 -10.55
C GLY A 368 28.24 -1.58 -9.59
N GLN A 369 26.98 -1.81 -9.22
CA GLN A 369 26.54 -2.87 -8.31
C GLN A 369 25.86 -4.02 -9.05
N ASN A 370 25.91 -5.22 -8.46
CA ASN A 370 25.31 -6.42 -9.02
C ASN A 370 23.86 -6.59 -8.54
N TRP A 371 22.95 -6.67 -9.48
CA TRP A 371 21.53 -6.81 -9.25
C TRP A 371 20.99 -8.13 -9.78
N TYR A 372 20.02 -8.68 -9.06
CA TYR A 372 19.28 -9.88 -9.42
C TYR A 372 17.79 -9.57 -9.36
N ALA A 373 17.07 -9.76 -10.46
CA ALA A 373 15.64 -9.50 -10.52
C ALA A 373 14.92 -10.61 -11.29
N LEU A 374 13.70 -10.91 -10.87
CA LEU A 374 12.82 -11.73 -11.69
C LEU A 374 12.45 -10.96 -12.96
N THR A 375 12.31 -11.69 -14.08
CA THR A 375 11.73 -11.13 -15.30
C THR A 375 10.22 -10.97 -15.12
N GLY A 376 9.52 -10.27 -16.02
CA GLY A 376 8.05 -10.20 -15.98
C GLY A 376 7.37 -11.58 -15.94
N ASN A 377 7.94 -12.55 -16.67
CA ASN A 377 7.47 -13.95 -16.59
C ASN A 377 7.92 -14.64 -15.30
N GLY A 378 9.09 -14.28 -14.77
CA GLY A 378 9.59 -14.82 -13.50
C GLY A 378 8.72 -14.40 -12.31
N LEU A 379 8.17 -13.18 -12.32
CA LEU A 379 7.27 -12.68 -11.27
C LEU A 379 5.99 -13.51 -11.15
N LEU A 380 5.52 -14.15 -12.23
CA LEU A 380 4.38 -15.07 -12.18
C LEU A 380 4.68 -16.33 -11.35
N PHE A 381 5.94 -16.65 -11.14
CA PHE A 381 6.41 -17.79 -10.37
C PHE A 381 7.15 -17.37 -9.08
N LEU A 382 6.80 -16.20 -8.53
CA LEU A 382 7.47 -15.65 -7.35
C LEU A 382 7.43 -16.62 -6.16
N ASN A 383 6.27 -17.19 -5.82
CA ASN A 383 6.16 -18.09 -4.68
C ASN A 383 7.01 -19.36 -4.84
N PRO A 384 6.93 -20.13 -5.95
CA PRO A 384 7.86 -21.22 -6.21
C PRO A 384 9.33 -20.83 -6.16
N PHE A 385 9.68 -19.63 -6.64
CA PHE A 385 11.05 -19.13 -6.55
C PHE A 385 11.48 -18.92 -5.08
N LEU A 386 10.64 -18.30 -4.27
CA LEU A 386 10.92 -18.06 -2.86
C LEU A 386 11.06 -19.35 -2.06
N GLU A 387 10.25 -20.38 -2.36
CA GLU A 387 10.36 -21.71 -1.77
C GLU A 387 11.71 -22.38 -2.07
N GLU A 388 12.27 -22.17 -3.27
CA GLU A 388 13.58 -22.72 -3.64
C GLU A 388 14.76 -22.03 -2.93
N ILE A 389 14.61 -20.79 -2.45
CA ILE A 389 15.68 -20.05 -1.76
C ILE A 389 15.58 -20.14 -0.23
N MET A 390 14.43 -20.57 0.32
CA MET A 390 14.28 -20.91 1.75
C MET A 390 15.15 -22.11 2.15
#